data_bdafb3bc24b8c1502ac2b360ad809699
#
_entry.id   bdafb3bc24b8c1502ac2b360ad809699
#
_cell.length_a   1.000
_cell.length_b   1.000
_cell.length_c   1.000
_cell.angle_alpha   90.00
_cell.angle_beta   90.00
_cell.angle_gamma   90.00
#
_symmetry.space_group_name_H-M   'P 1'
#
loop_
_entity.id
_entity.type
_entity.pdbx_description
1 polymer ?
#
loop_
_entity_poly.entity_id
_entity_poly.type
_entity_poly.pdbx_seq_one_letter_code
_entity_poly.pdbx_strand_id
1 'polypeptide(L)'
;MSESESQRRRRRWINLGELIALAALIVSALGVWINWKTSNGPEKSTRIVEQRQAIPLTLRARREDDGQRLEITPVEPTHALESLSVTLPGASPISVGSDGELDARDVEAALKGHEKDPKDRTLSIPIRIDARYVEMGKDRPSSGAYTLRYMWKSGGLFGGRSLHLMGLSR
;
A
#
# COMPACT_ATOMS: atom_id res chain seq x y z
N MET A 1 88.38 -27.08 -12.62
CA MET A 1 87.06 -27.36 -13.29
C MET A 1 85.98 -27.34 -12.21
N SER A 2 85.51 -26.21 -11.70
CA SER A 2 84.41 -26.16 -10.71
C SER A 2 83.55 -24.88 -10.71
N GLU A 3 83.74 -23.95 -11.67
CA GLU A 3 82.91 -22.71 -11.71
C GLU A 3 81.62 -22.81 -12.48
N SER A 4 81.47 -23.80 -13.31
CA SER A 4 80.26 -23.90 -14.18
C SER A 4 79.02 -24.51 -13.48
N GLU A 5 79.18 -25.31 -12.46
CA GLU A 5 78.05 -25.95 -11.75
C GLU A 5 77.36 -25.04 -10.74
N SER A 6 78.10 -24.14 -10.10
CA SER A 6 77.57 -23.18 -9.13
C SER A 6 76.71 -22.10 -9.82
N GLN A 7 77.06 -21.69 -11.05
CA GLN A 7 76.26 -20.73 -11.82
C GLN A 7 74.97 -21.35 -12.37
N ARG A 8 75.00 -22.64 -12.73
CA ARG A 8 73.73 -23.32 -13.20
C ARG A 8 72.75 -23.56 -12.06
N ARG A 9 73.21 -23.82 -10.81
CA ARG A 9 72.34 -23.92 -9.64
C ARG A 9 71.72 -22.57 -9.26
N ARG A 10 72.49 -21.46 -9.29
CA ARG A 10 71.98 -20.12 -9.01
C ARG A 10 70.87 -19.70 -10.02
N ARG A 11 71.06 -19.97 -11.32
CA ARG A 11 70.03 -19.66 -12.33
C ARG A 11 68.75 -20.46 -12.14
N ARG A 12 68.81 -21.72 -11.72
CA ARG A 12 67.61 -22.52 -11.43
C ARG A 12 66.85 -22.01 -10.20
N TRP A 13 67.51 -21.50 -9.19
CA TRP A 13 66.86 -20.98 -8.00
C TRP A 13 66.22 -19.60 -8.25
N ILE A 14 66.88 -18.79 -9.07
CA ILE A 14 66.32 -17.50 -9.48
C ILE A 14 65.05 -17.70 -10.27
N ASN A 15 65.05 -18.64 -11.21
CA ASN A 15 63.86 -18.96 -12.01
C ASN A 15 62.71 -19.55 -11.19
N LEU A 16 62.97 -20.31 -10.13
CA LEU A 16 61.96 -20.86 -9.25
C LEU A 16 61.34 -19.76 -8.38
N GLY A 17 62.13 -18.83 -7.86
CA GLY A 17 61.64 -17.66 -7.10
C GLY A 17 60.81 -16.72 -7.96
N GLU A 18 61.25 -16.45 -9.18
CA GLU A 18 60.43 -15.65 -10.15
C GLU A 18 59.12 -16.32 -10.49
N LEU A 19 59.12 -17.64 -10.67
CA LEU A 19 57.91 -18.41 -10.99
C LEU A 19 56.89 -18.38 -9.84
N ILE A 20 57.38 -18.50 -8.59
CA ILE A 20 56.56 -18.37 -7.39
C ILE A 20 55.99 -16.96 -7.29
N ALA A 21 56.83 -15.93 -7.52
CA ALA A 21 56.37 -14.54 -7.49
C ALA A 21 55.31 -14.26 -8.57
N LEU A 22 55.50 -14.78 -9.77
CA LEU A 22 54.55 -14.63 -10.84
C LEU A 22 53.20 -15.35 -10.54
N ALA A 23 53.29 -16.55 -9.97
CA ALA A 23 52.09 -17.27 -9.53
C ALA A 23 51.30 -16.52 -8.44
N ALA A 24 52.01 -15.96 -7.46
CA ALA A 24 51.38 -15.16 -6.42
C ALA A 24 50.69 -13.91 -6.98
N LEU A 25 51.33 -13.26 -7.95
CA LEU A 25 50.76 -12.06 -8.61
C LEU A 25 49.50 -12.40 -9.42
N ILE A 26 49.50 -13.56 -10.10
CA ILE A 26 48.31 -14.03 -10.82
C ILE A 26 47.17 -14.35 -9.86
N VAL A 27 47.42 -15.02 -8.75
CA VAL A 27 46.40 -15.33 -7.74
C VAL A 27 45.83 -14.04 -7.12
N SER A 28 46.70 -13.06 -6.82
CA SER A 28 46.27 -11.77 -6.32
C SER A 28 45.41 -11.00 -7.33
N ALA A 29 45.82 -10.99 -8.59
CA ALA A 29 45.06 -10.34 -9.66
C ALA A 29 43.68 -11.00 -9.86
N LEU A 30 43.61 -12.34 -9.83
CA LEU A 30 42.36 -13.07 -9.89
C LEU A 30 41.45 -12.77 -8.69
N GLY A 31 41.99 -12.67 -7.49
CA GLY A 31 41.26 -12.31 -6.28
C GLY A 31 40.64 -10.90 -6.38
N VAL A 32 41.42 -9.91 -6.84
CA VAL A 32 40.93 -8.55 -7.07
C VAL A 32 39.88 -8.52 -8.17
N TRP A 33 40.09 -9.26 -9.26
CA TRP A 33 39.13 -9.31 -10.37
C TRP A 33 37.79 -9.96 -9.97
N ILE A 34 37.85 -11.06 -9.22
CA ILE A 34 36.65 -11.71 -8.69
C ILE A 34 35.91 -10.75 -7.73
N ASN A 35 36.64 -10.10 -6.84
CA ASN A 35 36.06 -9.15 -5.91
C ASN A 35 35.44 -7.94 -6.64
N TRP A 36 36.11 -7.38 -7.65
CA TRP A 36 35.58 -6.30 -8.47
C TRP A 36 34.33 -6.73 -9.26
N LYS A 37 34.33 -7.93 -9.85
CA LYS A 37 33.19 -8.49 -10.55
C LYS A 37 32.01 -8.75 -9.62
N THR A 38 32.28 -9.14 -8.38
CA THR A 38 31.24 -9.38 -7.35
C THR A 38 30.72 -8.07 -6.78
N SER A 39 31.58 -7.04 -6.65
CA SER A 39 31.19 -5.71 -6.16
C SER A 39 30.46 -4.85 -7.19
N ASN A 40 30.74 -5.05 -8.48
CA ASN A 40 30.05 -4.35 -9.59
C ASN A 40 28.92 -5.15 -10.24
N GLY A 41 28.67 -6.36 -9.76
CA GLY A 41 27.41 -7.03 -10.06
C GLY A 41 26.26 -6.21 -9.45
N PRO A 42 25.08 -6.14 -10.11
CA PRO A 42 23.93 -5.57 -9.44
C PRO A 42 23.81 -6.31 -8.12
N GLU A 43 24.03 -5.59 -7.02
CA GLU A 43 23.76 -6.11 -5.69
C GLU A 43 22.32 -6.64 -5.72
N LYS A 44 22.18 -7.92 -5.95
CA LYS A 44 21.05 -8.64 -5.41
C LYS A 44 21.25 -8.58 -3.90
N SER A 45 21.01 -7.38 -3.34
CA SER A 45 20.68 -7.31 -1.94
C SER A 45 19.55 -8.31 -1.79
N THR A 46 19.89 -9.47 -1.25
CA THR A 46 18.93 -10.39 -0.67
C THR A 46 18.44 -9.67 0.59
N ARG A 47 17.83 -8.48 0.38
CA ARG A 47 16.78 -8.07 1.28
C ARG A 47 15.79 -9.21 1.14
N ILE A 48 15.74 -10.03 2.17
CA ILE A 48 14.52 -10.73 2.51
C ILE A 48 13.55 -9.58 2.78
N VAL A 49 13.02 -8.99 1.69
CA VAL A 49 11.78 -8.26 1.74
C VAL A 49 10.82 -9.38 2.05
N GLU A 50 10.59 -9.58 3.34
CA GLU A 50 9.42 -10.28 3.81
C GLU A 50 8.27 -9.56 3.09
N GLN A 51 7.90 -10.09 1.94
CA GLN A 51 6.77 -9.60 1.15
C GLN A 51 5.55 -10.03 1.95
N ARG A 52 5.33 -9.33 3.09
CA ARG A 52 4.06 -9.40 3.79
C ARG A 52 3.06 -8.97 2.75
N GLN A 53 2.25 -9.92 2.32
CA GLN A 53 1.17 -9.65 1.38
C GLN A 53 0.37 -8.49 1.96
N ALA A 54 0.20 -7.44 1.15
CA ALA A 54 -0.60 -6.29 1.56
C ALA A 54 -2.00 -6.80 1.90
N ILE A 55 -2.46 -6.51 3.10
CA ILE A 55 -3.80 -6.89 3.52
C ILE A 55 -4.76 -5.93 2.79
N PRO A 56 -5.73 -6.44 2.01
CA PRO A 56 -6.66 -5.57 1.32
C PRO A 56 -7.48 -4.77 2.32
N LEU A 57 -7.68 -3.47 2.03
CA LEU A 57 -8.50 -2.61 2.87
C LEU A 57 -9.94 -3.13 2.90
N THR A 58 -10.40 -3.44 4.08
CA THR A 58 -11.80 -3.75 4.37
C THR A 58 -12.36 -2.65 5.25
N LEU A 59 -13.48 -2.07 4.86
CA LEU A 59 -14.15 -1.00 5.59
C LEU A 59 -15.39 -1.54 6.31
N ARG A 60 -15.63 -1.01 7.49
CA ARG A 60 -16.88 -1.16 8.24
C ARG A 60 -17.49 0.21 8.47
N ALA A 61 -18.80 0.24 8.68
CA ALA A 61 -19.50 1.46 9.01
C ALA A 61 -20.27 1.31 10.31
N ARG A 62 -20.20 2.33 11.13
CA ARG A 62 -20.97 2.47 12.38
C ARG A 62 -21.90 3.67 12.25
N ARG A 63 -23.15 3.47 12.61
CA ARG A 63 -24.15 4.53 12.62
C ARG A 63 -23.98 5.40 13.87
N GLU A 64 -23.92 6.71 13.67
CA GLU A 64 -23.85 7.71 14.72
C GLU A 64 -25.00 8.72 14.62
N ASP A 65 -25.29 9.41 15.73
CA ASP A 65 -26.33 10.44 15.83
C ASP A 65 -27.65 10.02 15.17
N ASP A 66 -28.16 8.83 15.51
CA ASP A 66 -29.36 8.24 14.94
C ASP A 66 -29.36 8.17 13.39
N GLY A 67 -28.16 8.07 12.80
CA GLY A 67 -28.00 7.97 11.34
C GLY A 67 -27.80 9.33 10.64
N GLN A 68 -27.62 10.41 11.36
CA GLN A 68 -27.19 11.67 10.76
C GLN A 68 -25.76 11.61 10.24
N ARG A 69 -24.95 10.72 10.86
CA ARG A 69 -23.58 10.43 10.45
C ARG A 69 -23.32 8.93 10.37
N LEU A 70 -22.42 8.56 9.48
CA LEU A 70 -21.91 7.21 9.35
C LEU A 70 -20.39 7.25 9.43
N GLU A 71 -19.82 6.70 10.50
CA GLU A 71 -18.39 6.57 10.67
C GLU A 71 -17.89 5.35 9.89
N ILE A 72 -17.03 5.56 8.92
CA ILE A 72 -16.45 4.54 8.05
C ILE A 72 -15.00 4.32 8.46
N THR A 73 -14.68 3.16 9.02
CA THR A 73 -13.35 2.85 9.52
C THR A 73 -12.79 1.57 8.91
N PRO A 74 -11.46 1.45 8.80
CA PRO A 74 -10.83 0.16 8.49
C PRO A 74 -11.18 -0.91 9.51
N VAL A 75 -11.35 -2.14 9.06
CA VAL A 75 -11.54 -3.29 9.95
C VAL A 75 -10.21 -3.67 10.59
N GLU A 76 -9.12 -3.59 9.83
CA GLU A 76 -7.78 -3.93 10.29
C GLU A 76 -7.17 -2.76 11.09
N PRO A 77 -6.77 -2.99 12.36
CA PRO A 77 -6.25 -1.92 13.23
C PRO A 77 -4.88 -1.37 12.78
N THR A 78 -4.20 -2.07 11.88
CA THR A 78 -2.92 -1.63 11.29
C THR A 78 -3.09 -0.68 10.11
N HIS A 79 -4.33 -0.45 9.67
CA HIS A 79 -4.67 0.49 8.62
C HIS A 79 -5.14 1.80 9.22
N ALA A 80 -4.46 2.90 8.91
CA ALA A 80 -4.90 4.24 9.27
C ALA A 80 -5.48 4.95 8.04
N LEU A 81 -6.72 5.37 8.13
CA LEU A 81 -7.39 6.11 7.05
C LEU A 81 -6.80 7.52 6.95
N GLU A 82 -6.42 7.95 5.74
CA GLU A 82 -5.98 9.31 5.46
C GLU A 82 -7.09 10.14 4.79
N SER A 83 -7.74 9.55 3.83
CA SER A 83 -8.85 10.18 3.13
C SER A 83 -9.76 9.13 2.50
N LEU A 84 -11.02 9.50 2.34
CA LEU A 84 -12.02 8.65 1.72
C LEU A 84 -12.92 9.52 0.83
N SER A 85 -13.27 8.98 -0.33
CA SER A 85 -14.20 9.61 -1.26
C SER A 85 -15.32 8.63 -1.56
N VAL A 86 -16.55 9.09 -1.41
CA VAL A 86 -17.76 8.32 -1.66
C VAL A 86 -18.46 8.86 -2.91
N THR A 87 -18.64 8.03 -3.92
CA THR A 87 -19.28 8.40 -5.17
C THR A 87 -20.58 7.64 -5.35
N LEU A 88 -21.69 8.39 -5.44
CA LEU A 88 -23.00 7.87 -5.80
C LEU A 88 -23.19 7.88 -7.33
N PRO A 89 -24.02 7.01 -7.91
CA PRO A 89 -24.32 7.03 -9.34
C PRO A 89 -24.85 8.39 -9.79
N GLY A 90 -24.22 8.99 -10.78
CA GLY A 90 -24.65 10.27 -11.36
C GLY A 90 -24.39 11.52 -10.49
N ALA A 91 -23.69 11.39 -9.36
CA ALA A 91 -23.36 12.49 -8.48
C ALA A 91 -21.85 12.76 -8.43
N SER A 92 -21.47 13.97 -7.98
CA SER A 92 -20.09 14.29 -7.69
C SER A 92 -19.58 13.53 -6.47
N PRO A 93 -18.28 13.18 -6.43
CA PRO A 93 -17.70 12.52 -5.26
C PRO A 93 -17.85 13.37 -3.99
N ILE A 94 -18.25 12.75 -2.89
CA ILE A 94 -18.29 13.31 -1.55
C ILE A 94 -16.95 13.03 -0.89
N SER A 95 -16.22 14.08 -0.51
CA SER A 95 -14.96 13.94 0.22
C SER A 95 -15.22 13.75 1.70
N VAL A 96 -14.66 12.70 2.26
CA VAL A 96 -14.72 12.34 3.68
C VAL A 96 -13.30 12.43 4.24
N GLY A 97 -13.13 12.99 5.42
CA GLY A 97 -11.83 13.14 6.06
C GLY A 97 -11.23 11.84 6.57
N SER A 98 -10.11 11.98 7.28
CA SER A 98 -9.43 10.84 7.93
C SER A 98 -10.22 10.27 9.12
N ASP A 99 -11.19 11.02 9.63
CA ASP A 99 -12.17 10.59 10.64
C ASP A 99 -13.18 9.58 10.09
N GLY A 100 -13.32 9.52 8.76
CA GLY A 100 -14.26 8.62 8.09
C GLY A 100 -15.74 9.02 8.25
N GLU A 101 -16.03 10.24 8.70
CA GLU A 101 -17.41 10.70 8.93
C GLU A 101 -18.10 11.12 7.62
N LEU A 102 -19.10 10.34 7.21
CA LEU A 102 -20.00 10.65 6.12
C LEU A 102 -21.29 11.26 6.66
N ASP A 103 -21.56 12.53 6.33
CA ASP A 103 -22.77 13.25 6.76
C ASP A 103 -23.96 12.87 5.87
N ALA A 104 -25.12 12.65 6.50
CA ALA A 104 -26.36 12.36 5.80
C ALA A 104 -26.81 13.48 4.86
N ARG A 105 -26.50 14.74 5.18
CA ARG A 105 -26.83 15.91 4.34
C ARG A 105 -26.09 15.89 3.01
N ASP A 106 -24.82 15.45 3.01
CA ASP A 106 -24.02 15.36 1.78
C ASP A 106 -24.57 14.27 0.86
N VAL A 107 -24.97 13.14 1.46
CA VAL A 107 -25.66 12.07 0.72
C VAL A 107 -27.01 12.51 0.22
N GLU A 108 -27.78 13.24 1.04
CA GLU A 108 -29.07 13.82 0.63
C GLU A 108 -28.90 14.78 -0.56
N ALA A 109 -27.87 15.64 -0.52
CA ALA A 109 -27.57 16.56 -1.61
C ALA A 109 -27.22 15.80 -2.92
N ALA A 110 -26.47 14.70 -2.79
CA ALA A 110 -26.10 13.85 -3.92
C ALA A 110 -27.28 13.04 -4.49
N LEU A 111 -28.27 12.72 -3.65
CA LEU A 111 -29.48 11.97 -4.07
C LEU A 111 -30.57 12.86 -4.71
N LYS A 112 -30.44 14.20 -4.66
CA LYS A 112 -31.43 15.13 -5.24
C LYS A 112 -31.66 14.80 -6.72
N GLY A 113 -32.88 14.38 -7.01
CA GLY A 113 -33.36 14.02 -8.37
C GLY A 113 -33.44 12.51 -8.63
N HIS A 114 -32.97 11.64 -7.74
CA HIS A 114 -33.02 10.19 -7.92
C HIS A 114 -34.27 9.52 -7.33
N GLU A 115 -34.95 10.16 -6.38
CA GLU A 115 -36.13 9.59 -5.72
C GLU A 115 -37.32 10.51 -5.74
N LYS A 116 -38.43 10.02 -6.33
CA LYS A 116 -39.69 10.82 -6.43
C LYS A 116 -40.59 10.72 -5.20
N ASP A 117 -40.51 9.63 -4.43
CA ASP A 117 -41.38 9.46 -3.24
C ASP A 117 -40.79 8.47 -2.22
N PRO A 118 -39.82 8.86 -1.40
CA PRO A 118 -39.30 7.99 -0.34
C PRO A 118 -40.30 7.91 0.81
N LYS A 119 -40.95 6.78 0.96
CA LYS A 119 -41.74 6.42 2.15
C LYS A 119 -40.79 5.83 3.21
N ASP A 120 -41.20 5.89 4.48
CA ASP A 120 -40.45 5.40 5.68
C ASP A 120 -40.00 3.93 5.59
N ARG A 121 -39.15 3.61 4.61
CA ARG A 121 -38.57 2.29 4.39
C ARG A 121 -37.06 2.41 4.12
N THR A 122 -36.34 1.35 4.44
CA THR A 122 -34.91 1.26 4.14
C THR A 122 -34.71 1.05 2.64
N LEU A 123 -33.90 1.92 2.05
CA LEU A 123 -33.48 1.90 0.67
C LEU A 123 -32.01 1.53 0.57
N SER A 124 -31.57 1.12 -0.60
CA SER A 124 -30.19 0.76 -0.86
C SER A 124 -29.74 1.30 -2.20
N ILE A 125 -28.51 1.85 -2.23
CA ILE A 125 -27.91 2.37 -3.45
C ILE A 125 -26.48 1.85 -3.57
N PRO A 126 -26.04 1.38 -4.76
CA PRO A 126 -24.65 1.04 -4.98
C PRO A 126 -23.81 2.32 -4.96
N ILE A 127 -22.67 2.28 -4.28
CA ILE A 127 -21.71 3.38 -4.22
C ILE A 127 -20.32 2.86 -4.49
N ARG A 128 -19.44 3.74 -4.93
CA ARG A 128 -18.00 3.49 -5.02
C ARG A 128 -17.29 4.23 -3.89
N ILE A 129 -16.39 3.56 -3.23
CA ILE A 129 -15.53 4.15 -2.22
C ILE A 129 -14.09 4.07 -2.72
N ASP A 130 -13.43 5.21 -2.83
CA ASP A 130 -12.01 5.34 -3.10
C ASP A 130 -11.35 5.88 -1.82
N ALA A 131 -10.37 5.14 -1.30
CA ALA A 131 -9.70 5.46 -0.04
C ALA A 131 -8.18 5.53 -0.20
N ARG A 132 -7.55 6.40 0.59
CA ARG A 132 -6.12 6.38 0.88
C ARG A 132 -5.92 6.01 2.33
N TYR A 133 -5.02 5.10 2.59
CA TYR A 133 -4.72 4.62 3.93
C TYR A 133 -3.23 4.32 4.08
N VAL A 134 -2.73 4.37 5.29
CA VAL A 134 -1.38 3.98 5.65
C VAL A 134 -1.38 2.56 6.19
N GLU A 135 -0.53 1.72 5.62
CA GLU A 135 -0.22 0.37 6.10
C GLU A 135 1.29 0.26 6.33
N MET A 136 1.72 -0.01 7.56
CA MET A 136 3.15 -0.11 7.93
C MET A 136 3.99 1.10 7.47
N GLY A 137 3.45 2.31 7.61
CA GLY A 137 4.12 3.54 7.21
C GLY A 137 4.21 3.79 5.70
N LYS A 138 3.39 3.10 4.90
CA LYS A 138 3.32 3.28 3.45
C LYS A 138 1.91 3.66 3.03
N ASP A 139 1.79 4.70 2.24
CA ASP A 139 0.53 5.13 1.63
C ASP A 139 0.06 4.12 0.60
N ARG A 140 -1.21 3.76 0.68
CA ARG A 140 -1.84 2.81 -0.21
C ARG A 140 -3.19 3.32 -0.70
N PRO A 141 -3.46 3.27 -1.98
CA PRO A 141 -4.80 3.49 -2.51
C PRO A 141 -5.62 2.19 -2.45
N SER A 142 -6.90 2.34 -2.22
CA SER A 142 -7.88 1.24 -2.34
C SER A 142 -9.17 1.77 -2.95
N SER A 143 -9.83 0.94 -3.72
CA SER A 143 -11.12 1.25 -4.33
C SER A 143 -12.02 0.03 -4.23
N GLY A 144 -13.30 0.26 -3.92
CA GLY A 144 -14.27 -0.82 -3.79
C GLY A 144 -15.70 -0.38 -4.08
N ALA A 145 -16.52 -1.34 -4.52
CA ALA A 145 -17.95 -1.18 -4.63
C ALA A 145 -18.62 -1.61 -3.32
N TYR A 146 -19.53 -0.78 -2.84
CA TYR A 146 -20.30 -0.99 -1.62
C TYR A 146 -21.76 -0.68 -1.87
N THR A 147 -22.61 -1.09 -0.96
CA THR A 147 -24.03 -0.74 -0.95
C THR A 147 -24.32 0.09 0.28
N LEU A 148 -24.74 1.35 0.06
CA LEU A 148 -25.17 2.24 1.13
C LEU A 148 -26.64 2.00 1.41
N ARG A 149 -26.97 1.75 2.68
CA ARG A 149 -28.35 1.62 3.16
C ARG A 149 -28.74 2.90 3.88
N TYR A 150 -29.90 3.43 3.53
CA TYR A 150 -30.43 4.67 4.10
C TYR A 150 -31.94 4.62 4.22
N MET A 151 -32.50 5.57 4.97
CA MET A 151 -33.94 5.69 5.18
C MET A 151 -34.29 7.18 5.30
N TRP A 152 -35.41 7.54 4.72
CA TRP A 152 -36.02 8.85 4.96
C TRP A 152 -36.92 8.77 6.17
N LYS A 153 -36.74 9.68 7.14
CA LYS A 153 -37.66 9.87 8.26
C LYS A 153 -38.46 11.15 8.07
N SER A 154 -39.74 11.08 8.31
CA SER A 154 -40.61 12.25 8.35
C SER A 154 -40.41 12.97 9.68
N GLY A 155 -40.03 14.22 9.66
CA GLY A 155 -40.01 15.05 10.86
C GLY A 155 -41.42 15.53 11.15
N GLY A 156 -42.05 15.08 12.22
CA GLY A 156 -43.34 15.44 12.77
C GLY A 156 -44.24 16.47 12.02
N LEU A 157 -45.27 17.01 12.65
CA LEU A 157 -46.30 17.91 12.04
C LEU A 157 -45.75 19.19 11.37
N PHE A 158 -44.52 19.60 11.71
CA PHE A 158 -43.87 20.83 11.19
C PHE A 158 -42.44 20.57 10.70
N GLY A 159 -41.98 19.33 10.74
CA GLY A 159 -40.60 18.94 10.32
C GLY A 159 -40.54 18.48 8.88
N GLY A 160 -39.49 18.92 8.15
CA GLY A 160 -39.15 18.39 6.86
C GLY A 160 -38.74 16.91 6.94
N ARG A 161 -38.46 16.32 5.81
CA ARG A 161 -37.85 14.97 5.75
C ARG A 161 -36.37 15.08 6.00
N SER A 162 -35.79 14.10 6.71
CA SER A 162 -34.34 13.97 6.90
C SER A 162 -33.88 12.58 6.46
N LEU A 163 -32.73 12.53 5.81
CA LEU A 163 -32.05 11.29 5.46
C LEU A 163 -31.33 10.72 6.69
N HIS A 164 -31.46 9.43 6.89
CA HIS A 164 -30.76 8.69 7.91
C HIS A 164 -29.95 7.56 7.29
N LEU A 165 -28.65 7.55 7.54
CA LEU A 165 -27.73 6.51 7.10
C LEU A 165 -27.84 5.29 8.00
N MET A 166 -27.97 4.11 7.41
CA MET A 166 -28.24 2.88 8.14
C MET A 166 -27.00 1.95 8.19
N GLY A 167 -26.07 2.10 7.25
CA GLY A 167 -24.86 1.31 7.18
C GLY A 167 -24.36 1.02 5.78
N LEU A 168 -23.22 0.33 5.70
CA LEU A 168 -22.60 -0.16 4.49
C LEU A 168 -22.60 -1.69 4.46
N SER A 169 -22.73 -2.25 3.27
CA SER A 169 -22.44 -3.65 2.99
C SER A 169 -21.63 -3.77 1.70
N ARG A 170 -20.83 -4.82 1.59
CA ARG A 170 -20.06 -5.14 0.39
C ARG A 170 -20.79 -6.16 -0.46
#